data_ae72f653a6f7ba569571ad458b5a7403
#
_entry.id   ae72f653a6f7ba569571ad458b5a7403
#
_cell.length_a   1.000
_cell.length_b   1.000
_cell.length_c   1.000
_cell.angle_alpha   90.00
_cell.angle_beta   90.00
_cell.angle_gamma   90.00
#
_symmetry.space_group_name_H-M   'P 1'
#
loop_
_entity.id
_entity.type
_entity.pdbx_description
1 polymer ?
#
loop_
_entity_poly.entity_id
_entity_poly.type
_entity_poly.pdbx_seq_one_letter_code
_entity_poly.pdbx_strand_id
1 'polypeptide(L)'
;GGKDEREYMERIVGGELEPIRHLFKWKIDKYLNAIIRKATAYRVEDRYQTVGDLAEDIRRFMGGLSISALPDDLFMRASRYCYRQGKGFLLIFMTVLFGSAVLTSYAIYRQLRTVQEMNLQKLAMNFLYNRTATVSEHLDITTLHIQEQLSALSRIAAYLLTYNTESKETEWSNNFHPPMDKLRKAETNAFYSPYYKRLTSLDYGIYTIAPGADQAACKEFIRRVSPVLTKMKNIVLGSKSGYGFAKEDFGKLKAEYLYKGFPIRSVFIGSDTGVKLLYPWRGNYSRDIDPRQRAWYKNALQKIGPVWGKPYMDLDSVSGLSIPCSIPIFDLHGHFCGVAGLDLSVNSLTNSILTKGNVGDYVIEKAVINLEGETIFSTKSEYFNKTFDPDKFHQDADFKTPLFQTREIRNRILKQKTDKEYGVFSTTQKGKKIVCSYAYLEILEMYYVVVADYEKLLRHVSKLGH
;
A
#
# COMPACT_ATOMS: atom_id res chain seq x y z
N GLY A 1 52.24 78.00 34.15
CA GLY A 1 52.22 79.16 35.01
C GLY A 1 51.74 80.36 34.25
N GLY A 2 50.83 81.11 34.82
CA GLY A 2 50.38 82.34 34.23
C GLY A 2 51.59 83.29 34.02
N LYS A 3 51.59 83.85 32.86
CA LYS A 3 52.68 84.72 32.47
C LYS A 3 52.69 86.03 33.21
N ASP A 4 51.62 86.35 33.96
CA ASP A 4 51.47 87.54 34.73
C ASP A 4 50.75 87.19 36.04
N GLU A 5 51.29 87.68 37.13
CA GLU A 5 50.80 87.48 38.52
C GLU A 5 49.33 87.99 38.66
N ARG A 6 48.98 89.03 37.90
CA ARG A 6 47.61 89.53 37.82
C ARG A 6 46.63 88.60 37.18
N GLU A 7 46.96 88.00 36.03
CA GLU A 7 46.12 87.04 35.32
C GLU A 7 45.90 85.81 36.20
N TYR A 8 46.94 85.39 36.93
CA TYR A 8 46.84 84.25 37.84
C TYR A 8 45.88 84.56 39.02
N MET A 9 45.99 85.76 39.59
CA MET A 9 45.09 86.20 40.67
C MET A 9 43.66 86.42 40.19
N GLU A 10 43.43 86.94 39.00
CA GLU A 10 42.07 87.06 38.38
C GLU A 10 41.41 85.70 38.15
N ARG A 11 42.14 84.71 37.70
CA ARG A 11 41.66 83.39 37.54
C ARG A 11 41.31 82.68 38.85
N ILE A 12 42.13 82.89 39.92
CA ILE A 12 41.86 82.38 41.25
C ILE A 12 40.58 83.00 41.80
N VAL A 13 40.49 84.38 41.72
CA VAL A 13 39.31 85.10 42.17
C VAL A 13 38.04 84.73 41.35
N GLY A 14 38.22 84.47 40.07
CA GLY A 14 37.11 83.96 39.21
C GLY A 14 36.73 82.51 39.42
N GLY A 15 37.47 81.78 40.26
CA GLY A 15 37.18 80.34 40.49
C GLY A 15 37.56 79.41 39.37
N GLU A 16 38.32 79.84 38.39
CA GLU A 16 38.80 79.01 37.27
C GLU A 16 40.01 78.20 37.73
N LEU A 17 39.74 76.97 38.13
CA LEU A 17 40.79 75.99 38.46
C LEU A 17 41.25 75.26 37.18
N GLU A 18 42.59 75.14 37.06
CA GLU A 18 43.14 74.33 35.97
C GLU A 18 42.67 72.89 36.09
N PRO A 19 42.44 72.22 34.90
CA PRO A 19 42.07 70.81 34.92
C PRO A 19 43.14 69.98 35.63
N ILE A 20 42.70 69.14 36.56
CA ILE A 20 43.59 68.25 37.29
C ILE A 20 44.27 67.31 36.32
N ARG A 21 45.62 67.33 36.32
CA ARG A 21 46.43 66.49 35.46
C ARG A 21 47.28 65.54 36.30
N HIS A 22 47.29 64.25 35.92
CA HIS A 22 48.19 63.32 36.56
C HIS A 22 49.63 63.57 36.12
N LEU A 23 50.60 63.55 37.04
CA LEU A 23 51.99 63.82 36.77
C LEU A 23 52.58 63.01 35.64
N PHE A 24 52.14 61.73 35.48
CA PHE A 24 52.57 60.79 34.44
C PHE A 24 51.54 60.67 33.29
N LYS A 25 50.67 61.65 33.05
CA LYS A 25 49.65 61.70 32.00
C LYS A 25 48.61 60.51 32.05
N TRP A 26 48.45 59.83 33.17
CA TRP A 26 47.46 58.80 33.34
C TRP A 26 46.08 59.48 33.50
N LYS A 27 45.07 58.69 33.03
CA LYS A 27 43.69 59.16 33.13
C LYS A 27 43.24 59.13 34.60
N ILE A 28 42.90 60.31 35.17
CA ILE A 28 42.40 60.37 36.53
C ILE A 28 41.02 59.75 36.61
N ASP A 29 40.81 58.92 37.62
CA ASP A 29 39.49 58.32 37.86
C ASP A 29 38.42 59.41 38.03
N LYS A 30 37.27 59.19 37.37
CA LYS A 30 36.16 60.18 37.36
C LYS A 30 35.60 60.48 38.74
N TYR A 31 35.60 59.52 39.67
CA TYR A 31 35.10 59.66 41.01
C TYR A 31 36.13 60.47 41.85
N LEU A 32 37.41 60.20 41.75
CA LEU A 32 38.45 60.96 42.37
C LEU A 32 38.41 62.41 41.88
N ASN A 33 38.25 62.64 40.59
CA ASN A 33 38.09 63.96 40.01
C ASN A 33 36.85 64.72 40.58
N ALA A 34 35.72 63.99 40.74
CA ALA A 34 34.51 64.55 41.34
C ALA A 34 34.74 64.98 42.82
N ILE A 35 35.43 64.14 43.61
CA ILE A 35 35.82 64.52 45.02
C ILE A 35 36.65 65.76 45.03
N ILE A 36 37.71 65.87 44.25
CA ILE A 36 38.61 67.03 44.21
C ILE A 36 37.83 68.27 43.76
N ARG A 37 37.00 68.15 42.67
CA ARG A 37 36.19 69.32 42.23
C ARG A 37 35.22 69.81 43.28
N LYS A 38 34.56 68.88 44.03
CA LYS A 38 33.68 69.29 45.14
C LYS A 38 34.44 69.89 46.26
N ALA A 39 35.62 69.39 46.62
CA ALA A 39 36.47 69.97 47.70
C ALA A 39 37.00 71.36 47.35
N THR A 40 37.24 71.62 46.07
CA THR A 40 37.82 72.91 45.58
C THR A 40 36.79 73.78 44.88
N ALA A 41 35.49 73.54 45.05
CA ALA A 41 34.43 74.30 44.42
C ALA A 41 34.52 75.77 44.82
N TYR A 42 34.23 76.72 43.91
CA TYR A 42 34.34 78.13 44.12
C TYR A 42 33.42 78.62 45.25
N ARG A 43 32.17 78.23 45.24
CA ARG A 43 31.22 78.61 46.31
C ARG A 43 31.41 77.70 47.52
N VAL A 44 31.41 78.26 48.69
CA VAL A 44 31.62 77.55 49.94
C VAL A 44 30.49 76.52 50.19
N GLU A 45 29.29 76.91 49.80
CA GLU A 45 28.08 76.02 49.89
C GLU A 45 28.23 74.76 49.09
N ASP A 46 28.96 74.82 47.98
CA ASP A 46 29.16 73.68 47.08
C ASP A 46 30.29 72.75 47.52
N ARG A 47 31.07 73.17 48.56
CA ARG A 47 32.15 72.35 49.12
C ARG A 47 31.61 71.31 50.09
N TYR A 48 32.50 70.42 50.52
CA TYR A 48 32.20 69.61 51.70
C TYR A 48 32.08 70.53 52.91
N GLN A 49 31.03 70.43 53.71
CA GLN A 49 30.75 71.30 54.84
C GLN A 49 31.61 70.93 56.04
N THR A 50 32.07 69.69 56.13
CA THR A 50 32.99 69.22 57.16
C THR A 50 34.16 68.44 56.55
N VAL A 51 35.30 68.41 57.21
CA VAL A 51 36.44 67.57 56.86
C VAL A 51 36.09 66.09 56.97
N GLY A 52 35.13 65.73 57.81
CA GLY A 52 34.59 64.40 57.97
C GLY A 52 33.90 63.92 56.72
N ASP A 53 33.11 64.75 56.02
CA ASP A 53 32.40 64.41 54.81
C ASP A 53 33.38 64.14 53.66
N LEU A 54 34.44 64.95 53.55
CA LEU A 54 35.49 64.69 52.57
C LEU A 54 36.22 63.35 52.84
N ALA A 55 36.59 63.12 54.09
CA ALA A 55 37.29 61.94 54.53
C ALA A 55 36.37 60.65 54.27
N GLU A 56 35.08 60.79 54.45
CA GLU A 56 34.13 59.74 54.21
C GLU A 56 34.04 59.43 52.70
N ASP A 57 33.95 60.42 51.81
CA ASP A 57 33.94 60.20 50.36
C ASP A 57 35.26 59.60 49.85
N ILE A 58 36.42 60.01 50.43
CA ILE A 58 37.70 59.39 50.12
C ILE A 58 37.71 57.91 50.56
N ARG A 59 37.24 57.58 51.76
CA ARG A 59 37.13 56.16 52.21
C ARG A 59 36.18 55.34 51.34
N ARG A 60 35.06 55.91 50.94
CA ARG A 60 34.10 55.28 50.04
C ARG A 60 34.73 55.07 48.70
N PHE A 61 35.43 56.02 48.12
CA PHE A 61 36.18 55.84 46.87
C PHE A 61 37.20 54.70 46.97
N MET A 62 38.05 54.73 48.04
CA MET A 62 39.01 53.63 48.25
C MET A 62 38.36 52.26 48.45
N GLY A 63 37.21 52.22 49.07
CA GLY A 63 36.42 51.05 49.28
C GLY A 63 35.57 50.63 48.06
N GLY A 64 35.66 51.36 46.94
CA GLY A 64 34.86 51.07 45.73
C GLY A 64 33.36 51.30 45.94
N LEU A 65 32.99 52.18 46.91
CA LEU A 65 31.60 52.53 47.23
C LEU A 65 31.15 53.77 46.49
N SER A 66 29.84 54.01 46.40
CA SER A 66 29.25 55.21 45.84
C SER A 66 29.65 56.39 46.70
N ILE A 67 30.10 57.50 46.09
CA ILE A 67 30.54 58.78 46.77
C ILE A 67 29.43 59.81 46.68
N SER A 68 29.41 60.75 47.62
CA SER A 68 28.41 61.82 47.62
C SER A 68 28.64 62.87 46.52
N ALA A 69 29.89 63.05 46.08
CA ALA A 69 30.26 64.00 45.02
C ALA A 69 29.78 63.57 43.63
N LEU A 70 29.60 62.30 43.38
CA LEU A 70 29.07 61.74 42.11
C LEU A 70 28.24 60.47 42.41
N PRO A 71 26.93 60.60 42.63
CA PRO A 71 26.08 59.44 42.88
C PRO A 71 26.07 58.49 41.69
N ASP A 72 26.09 57.18 42.00
CA ASP A 72 26.02 56.17 40.97
C ASP A 72 24.64 56.15 40.31
N ASP A 73 24.61 56.00 39.02
CA ASP A 73 23.42 55.63 38.27
C ASP A 73 23.02 54.15 38.53
N LEU A 74 21.85 53.77 38.05
CA LEU A 74 21.30 52.39 38.27
C LEU A 74 22.23 51.30 37.72
N PHE A 75 22.89 51.57 36.60
CA PHE A 75 23.79 50.61 35.97
C PHE A 75 25.06 50.41 36.81
N MET A 76 25.67 51.54 37.34
CA MET A 76 26.83 51.47 38.18
C MET A 76 26.55 50.85 39.55
N ARG A 77 25.37 51.09 40.13
CA ARG A 77 24.92 50.35 41.33
C ARG A 77 24.83 48.84 41.12
N ALA A 78 24.22 48.47 40.04
CA ALA A 78 24.12 47.06 39.67
C ALA A 78 25.51 46.43 39.43
N SER A 79 26.37 47.10 38.67
CA SER A 79 27.75 46.64 38.40
C SER A 79 28.58 46.46 39.68
N ARG A 80 28.53 47.43 40.62
CA ARG A 80 29.24 47.31 41.92
C ARG A 80 28.66 46.20 42.79
N TYR A 81 27.33 46.02 42.76
CA TYR A 81 26.64 44.90 43.45
C TYR A 81 27.10 43.57 42.89
N CYS A 82 27.10 43.43 41.56
CA CYS A 82 27.59 42.23 40.87
C CYS A 82 29.07 41.96 41.22
N TYR A 83 29.91 42.93 41.21
CA TYR A 83 31.36 42.79 41.54
C TYR A 83 31.59 42.33 43.00
N ARG A 84 30.83 42.86 43.96
CA ARG A 84 30.90 42.43 45.37
C ARG A 84 30.35 41.04 45.62
N GLN A 85 29.27 40.67 44.90
CA GLN A 85 28.61 39.36 44.99
C GLN A 85 29.06 38.38 43.86
N GLY A 86 30.22 38.65 43.24
CA GLY A 86 30.66 38.02 42.01
C GLY A 86 30.56 36.49 41.98
N LYS A 87 30.86 35.83 43.08
CA LYS A 87 30.71 34.37 43.16
C LYS A 87 29.25 33.89 43.12
N GLY A 88 28.35 34.58 43.80
CA GLY A 88 26.92 34.27 43.81
C GLY A 88 26.26 34.55 42.45
N PHE A 89 26.62 35.70 41.84
CA PHE A 89 26.12 36.06 40.51
C PHE A 89 26.58 35.10 39.41
N LEU A 90 27.84 34.68 39.43
CA LEU A 90 28.38 33.68 38.53
C LEU A 90 27.65 32.37 38.69
N LEU A 91 27.35 31.94 39.89
CA LEU A 91 26.65 30.69 40.16
C LEU A 91 25.21 30.71 39.61
N ILE A 92 24.46 31.81 39.83
CA ILE A 92 23.11 31.99 39.28
C ILE A 92 23.17 32.02 37.76
N PHE A 93 24.10 32.75 37.16
CA PHE A 93 24.27 32.83 35.71
C PHE A 93 24.56 31.44 35.12
N MET A 94 25.47 30.69 35.73
CA MET A 94 25.78 29.31 35.29
C MET A 94 24.60 28.35 35.45
N THR A 95 23.81 28.48 36.53
CA THR A 95 22.60 27.64 36.69
C THR A 95 21.53 27.98 35.65
N VAL A 96 21.33 29.25 35.31
CA VAL A 96 20.40 29.66 34.26
C VAL A 96 20.86 29.15 32.88
N LEU A 97 22.16 29.32 32.57
CA LEU A 97 22.76 28.79 31.35
C LEU A 97 22.60 27.27 31.24
N PHE A 98 22.95 26.56 32.31
CA PHE A 98 22.81 25.10 32.34
C PHE A 98 21.34 24.68 32.20
N GLY A 99 20.42 25.32 32.92
CA GLY A 99 19.00 25.07 32.82
C GLY A 99 18.45 25.29 31.40
N SER A 100 18.87 26.39 30.75
CA SER A 100 18.48 26.68 29.36
C SER A 100 19.04 25.64 28.38
N ALA A 101 20.29 25.21 28.56
CA ALA A 101 20.93 24.18 27.75
C ALA A 101 20.21 22.83 27.89
N VAL A 102 19.81 22.46 29.09
CA VAL A 102 19.03 21.23 29.33
C VAL A 102 17.66 21.30 28.66
N LEU A 103 16.95 22.41 28.79
CA LEU A 103 15.64 22.62 28.18
C LEU A 103 15.71 22.60 26.66
N THR A 104 16.69 23.26 26.05
CA THR A 104 16.89 23.25 24.61
C THR A 104 17.27 21.85 24.10
N SER A 105 18.16 21.14 24.79
CA SER A 105 18.52 19.76 24.45
C SER A 105 17.31 18.83 24.52
N TYR A 106 16.48 18.98 25.55
CA TYR A 106 15.24 18.21 25.66
C TYR A 106 14.24 18.51 24.53
N ALA A 107 14.08 19.80 24.18
CA ALA A 107 13.20 20.19 23.08
C ALA A 107 13.69 19.62 21.73
N ILE A 108 14.99 19.70 21.45
CA ILE A 108 15.62 19.12 20.26
C ILE A 108 15.42 17.59 20.24
N TYR A 109 15.70 16.91 21.35
CA TYR A 109 15.50 15.46 21.46
C TYR A 109 14.05 15.06 21.16
N ARG A 110 13.08 15.78 21.74
CA ARG A 110 11.65 15.54 21.51
C ARG A 110 11.27 15.77 20.05
N GLN A 111 11.79 16.84 19.44
CA GLN A 111 11.54 17.13 18.02
C GLN A 111 12.13 16.06 17.09
N LEU A 112 13.37 15.64 17.35
CA LEU A 112 14.02 14.57 16.59
C LEU A 112 13.23 13.26 16.67
N ARG A 113 12.78 12.89 17.87
CA ARG A 113 11.95 11.71 18.07
C ARG A 113 10.65 11.78 17.29
N THR A 114 9.95 12.92 17.32
CA THR A 114 8.72 13.11 16.55
C THR A 114 8.96 12.98 15.03
N VAL A 115 10.06 13.57 14.53
CA VAL A 115 10.43 13.46 13.12
C VAL A 115 10.77 12.01 12.74
N GLN A 116 11.49 11.28 13.59
CA GLN A 116 11.79 9.87 13.37
C GLN A 116 10.50 9.00 13.32
N GLU A 117 9.58 9.24 14.25
CA GLU A 117 8.28 8.54 14.27
C GLU A 117 7.47 8.84 13.00
N MET A 118 7.41 10.11 12.57
CA MET A 118 6.73 10.49 11.31
C MET A 118 7.39 9.87 10.07
N ASN A 119 8.72 9.83 10.03
CA ASN A 119 9.45 9.22 8.92
C ASN A 119 9.20 7.70 8.87
N LEU A 120 9.23 7.02 10.01
CA LEU A 120 8.91 5.60 10.08
C LEU A 120 7.47 5.31 9.64
N GLN A 121 6.51 6.17 10.03
CA GLN A 121 5.13 6.06 9.55
C GLN A 121 5.03 6.20 8.03
N LYS A 122 5.68 7.20 7.46
CA LYS A 122 5.73 7.40 5.99
C LYS A 122 6.35 6.20 5.28
N LEU A 123 7.46 5.69 5.80
CA LEU A 123 8.12 4.50 5.25
C LEU A 123 7.19 3.28 5.30
N ALA A 124 6.49 3.06 6.40
CA ALA A 124 5.56 1.95 6.55
C ALA A 124 4.36 2.06 5.58
N MET A 125 3.80 3.25 5.42
CA MET A 125 2.73 3.51 4.46
C MET A 125 3.20 3.28 3.02
N ASN A 126 4.36 3.82 2.65
CA ASN A 126 4.94 3.64 1.32
C ASN A 126 5.32 2.19 1.04
N PHE A 127 5.84 1.48 2.04
CA PHE A 127 6.15 0.06 1.93
C PHE A 127 4.89 -0.76 1.59
N LEU A 128 3.81 -0.55 2.34
CA LEU A 128 2.55 -1.25 2.09
C LEU A 128 1.93 -0.86 0.74
N TYR A 129 1.96 0.43 0.41
CA TYR A 129 1.52 0.97 -0.88
C TYR A 129 2.25 0.31 -2.05
N ASN A 130 3.59 0.35 -2.06
CA ASN A 130 4.40 -0.21 -3.12
C ASN A 130 4.19 -1.72 -3.26
N ARG A 131 4.07 -2.42 -2.12
CA ARG A 131 3.80 -3.85 -2.12
C ARG A 131 2.43 -4.19 -2.74
N THR A 132 1.41 -3.39 -2.41
CA THR A 132 0.06 -3.54 -2.96
C THR A 132 0.07 -3.24 -4.47
N ALA A 133 0.73 -2.19 -4.90
CA ALA A 133 0.86 -1.82 -6.31
C ALA A 133 1.58 -2.90 -7.13
N THR A 134 2.70 -3.43 -6.63
CA THR A 134 3.43 -4.51 -7.32
C THR A 134 2.57 -5.77 -7.49
N VAL A 135 1.80 -6.15 -6.46
CA VAL A 135 0.91 -7.31 -6.56
C VAL A 135 -0.23 -7.05 -7.54
N SER A 136 -0.81 -5.84 -7.51
CA SER A 136 -1.86 -5.43 -8.43
C SER A 136 -1.41 -5.49 -9.89
N GLU A 137 -0.25 -4.91 -10.19
CA GLU A 137 0.34 -4.93 -11.52
C GLU A 137 0.58 -6.36 -12.02
N HIS A 138 1.09 -7.23 -11.15
CA HIS A 138 1.27 -8.64 -11.48
C HIS A 138 -0.06 -9.37 -11.75
N LEU A 139 -1.11 -9.02 -11.00
CA LEU A 139 -2.46 -9.53 -11.22
C LEU A 139 -3.00 -9.09 -12.58
N ASP A 140 -2.88 -7.81 -12.92
CA ASP A 140 -3.33 -7.27 -14.20
C ASP A 140 -2.60 -7.91 -15.38
N ILE A 141 -1.27 -8.02 -15.31
CA ILE A 141 -0.48 -8.70 -16.35
C ILE A 141 -0.93 -10.16 -16.51
N THR A 142 -1.15 -10.87 -15.40
CA THR A 142 -1.57 -12.27 -15.44
C THR A 142 -2.97 -12.40 -16.04
N THR A 143 -3.92 -11.58 -15.65
CA THR A 143 -5.29 -11.63 -16.16
C THR A 143 -5.38 -11.16 -17.61
N LEU A 144 -4.59 -10.17 -18.01
CA LEU A 144 -4.45 -9.76 -19.41
C LEU A 144 -3.95 -10.93 -20.27
N HIS A 145 -2.91 -11.61 -19.82
CA HIS A 145 -2.39 -12.77 -20.54
C HIS A 145 -3.42 -13.90 -20.69
N ILE A 146 -4.23 -14.13 -19.64
CA ILE A 146 -5.36 -15.07 -19.71
C ILE A 146 -6.37 -14.65 -20.79
N GLN A 147 -6.73 -13.36 -20.86
CA GLN A 147 -7.61 -12.83 -21.90
C GLN A 147 -7.05 -13.01 -23.30
N GLU A 148 -5.75 -12.80 -23.49
CA GLU A 148 -5.08 -13.01 -24.78
C GLU A 148 -5.12 -14.48 -25.22
N GLN A 149 -4.89 -15.42 -24.30
CA GLN A 149 -5.00 -16.85 -24.59
C GLN A 149 -6.44 -17.25 -24.99
N LEU A 150 -7.43 -16.69 -24.31
CA LEU A 150 -8.84 -16.92 -24.64
C LEU A 150 -9.21 -16.29 -25.99
N SER A 151 -8.73 -15.09 -26.28
CA SER A 151 -8.92 -14.42 -27.57
C SER A 151 -8.27 -15.20 -28.72
N ALA A 152 -7.10 -15.80 -28.49
CA ALA A 152 -6.46 -16.68 -29.45
C ALA A 152 -7.30 -17.94 -29.71
N LEU A 153 -7.90 -18.53 -28.65
CA LEU A 153 -8.82 -19.67 -28.80
C LEU A 153 -10.04 -19.29 -29.64
N SER A 154 -10.65 -18.12 -29.36
CA SER A 154 -11.82 -17.65 -30.13
C SER A 154 -11.48 -17.47 -31.62
N ARG A 155 -10.30 -16.87 -31.94
CA ARG A 155 -9.85 -16.72 -33.34
C ARG A 155 -9.59 -18.04 -34.01
N ILE A 156 -9.01 -19.03 -33.34
CA ILE A 156 -8.82 -20.38 -33.91
C ILE A 156 -10.17 -21.04 -34.18
N ALA A 157 -11.10 -20.94 -33.24
CA ALA A 157 -12.45 -21.49 -33.43
C ALA A 157 -13.17 -20.80 -34.62
N ALA A 158 -13.08 -19.47 -34.71
CA ALA A 158 -13.62 -18.68 -35.81
C ALA A 158 -13.07 -19.16 -37.18
N TYR A 159 -11.76 -19.36 -37.29
CA TYR A 159 -11.10 -19.85 -38.49
C TYR A 159 -11.60 -21.23 -38.86
N LEU A 160 -11.67 -22.18 -37.93
CA LEU A 160 -12.12 -23.53 -38.14
C LEU A 160 -13.62 -23.60 -38.54
N LEU A 161 -14.43 -22.71 -38.02
CA LEU A 161 -15.85 -22.58 -38.34
C LEU A 161 -16.08 -21.97 -39.73
N THR A 162 -15.21 -21.09 -40.19
CA THR A 162 -15.28 -20.49 -41.52
C THR A 162 -14.82 -21.44 -42.62
N TYR A 163 -13.65 -22.05 -42.42
CA TYR A 163 -13.04 -22.93 -43.39
C TYR A 163 -13.31 -24.38 -43.01
N ASN A 164 -14.01 -25.11 -43.91
CA ASN A 164 -14.36 -26.51 -43.69
C ASN A 164 -13.09 -27.38 -43.75
N THR A 165 -12.32 -27.41 -42.67
CA THR A 165 -11.15 -28.26 -42.58
C THR A 165 -11.57 -29.67 -42.21
N GLU A 166 -11.18 -30.64 -43.03
CA GLU A 166 -11.35 -32.05 -42.68
C GLU A 166 -10.48 -32.36 -41.45
N SER A 167 -11.11 -32.52 -40.30
CA SER A 167 -10.42 -32.99 -39.12
C SER A 167 -10.73 -34.44 -38.84
N LYS A 168 -9.70 -35.25 -38.57
CA LYS A 168 -9.92 -36.59 -38.02
C LYS A 168 -10.55 -36.44 -36.64
N GLU A 169 -11.66 -37.10 -36.39
CA GLU A 169 -12.28 -37.19 -35.07
C GLU A 169 -11.27 -37.72 -34.07
N THR A 170 -10.74 -36.83 -33.24
CA THR A 170 -9.73 -37.18 -32.27
C THR A 170 -10.16 -36.81 -30.86
N GLU A 171 -9.98 -37.50 -29.89
CA GLU A 171 -9.84 -37.16 -28.47
C GLU A 171 -11.05 -36.49 -27.73
N TRP A 172 -12.24 -36.37 -28.37
CA TRP A 172 -13.46 -35.92 -27.70
C TRP A 172 -14.33 -37.10 -27.26
N SER A 173 -14.77 -37.08 -26.02
CA SER A 173 -15.71 -38.06 -25.47
C SER A 173 -17.11 -37.47 -25.33
N ASN A 174 -18.11 -38.22 -25.75
CA ASN A 174 -19.53 -37.88 -25.59
C ASN A 174 -20.10 -38.61 -24.38
N ASN A 175 -20.67 -37.89 -23.44
CA ASN A 175 -21.38 -38.51 -22.30
C ASN A 175 -22.76 -39.07 -22.66
N PHE A 176 -23.32 -38.75 -23.82
CA PHE A 176 -24.70 -39.11 -24.18
C PHE A 176 -24.85 -40.49 -24.79
N HIS A 177 -24.01 -40.88 -25.70
CA HIS A 177 -23.94 -42.22 -26.33
C HIS A 177 -22.52 -42.38 -26.85
N PRO A 178 -21.54 -42.67 -26.02
CA PRO A 178 -20.24 -42.96 -26.56
C PRO A 178 -20.34 -44.29 -27.29
N PRO A 179 -19.70 -44.45 -28.43
CA PRO A 179 -19.24 -45.78 -28.78
C PRO A 179 -18.47 -46.28 -27.55
N MET A 180 -18.87 -47.42 -27.00
CA MET A 180 -18.36 -47.95 -25.71
C MET A 180 -16.84 -48.00 -25.65
N ASP A 181 -16.17 -48.02 -26.77
CA ASP A 181 -14.72 -47.97 -26.94
C ASP A 181 -14.10 -46.59 -26.64
N LYS A 182 -14.78 -45.49 -26.97
CA LYS A 182 -14.26 -44.09 -26.68
C LYS A 182 -14.45 -43.70 -25.21
N LEU A 183 -15.58 -44.09 -24.60
CA LEU A 183 -15.79 -43.91 -23.16
C LEU A 183 -14.77 -44.72 -22.36
N ARG A 184 -14.57 -45.97 -22.69
CA ARG A 184 -13.56 -46.83 -22.06
C ARG A 184 -12.16 -46.29 -22.22
N LYS A 185 -11.79 -45.66 -23.36
CA LYS A 185 -10.48 -45.03 -23.53
C LYS A 185 -10.31 -43.80 -22.61
N ALA A 186 -11.34 -42.95 -22.50
CA ALA A 186 -11.26 -41.78 -21.60
C ALA A 186 -11.20 -42.22 -20.13
N GLU A 187 -11.98 -43.26 -19.75
CA GLU A 187 -11.96 -43.82 -18.40
C GLU A 187 -10.67 -44.59 -18.09
N THR A 188 -10.08 -45.31 -19.03
CA THR A 188 -8.80 -46.03 -18.86
C THR A 188 -7.62 -45.08 -18.66
N ASN A 189 -7.68 -43.86 -19.22
CA ASN A 189 -6.66 -42.83 -19.07
C ASN A 189 -7.06 -41.74 -18.04
N ALA A 190 -8.14 -41.98 -17.27
CA ALA A 190 -8.56 -41.09 -16.22
C ALA A 190 -7.98 -41.54 -14.87
N PHE A 191 -7.63 -40.56 -14.08
CA PHE A 191 -7.11 -40.74 -12.72
C PHE A 191 -8.01 -40.03 -11.75
N TYR A 192 -8.22 -40.64 -10.59
CA TYR A 192 -8.93 -39.94 -9.51
C TYR A 192 -8.11 -38.73 -9.03
N SER A 193 -8.72 -37.57 -9.13
CA SER A 193 -8.13 -36.34 -8.62
C SER A 193 -8.61 -36.10 -7.17
N PRO A 194 -7.75 -36.15 -6.19
CA PRO A 194 -8.11 -35.77 -4.82
C PRO A 194 -8.54 -34.30 -4.71
N TYR A 195 -7.97 -33.42 -5.57
CA TYR A 195 -8.31 -32.01 -5.62
C TYR A 195 -9.71 -31.77 -6.18
N TYR A 196 -10.05 -32.41 -7.31
CA TYR A 196 -11.37 -32.27 -7.95
C TYR A 196 -12.38 -33.30 -7.44
N LYS A 197 -11.98 -34.26 -6.60
CA LYS A 197 -12.78 -35.36 -6.03
C LYS A 197 -13.55 -36.17 -7.07
N ARG A 198 -12.95 -36.39 -8.25
CA ARG A 198 -13.54 -37.17 -9.37
C ARG A 198 -12.49 -37.68 -10.33
N LEU A 199 -12.90 -38.61 -11.19
CA LEU A 199 -12.06 -39.04 -12.29
C LEU A 199 -11.83 -37.89 -13.27
N THR A 200 -10.57 -37.67 -13.68
CA THR A 200 -10.14 -36.56 -14.54
C THR A 200 -9.13 -37.09 -15.56
N SER A 201 -9.31 -36.75 -16.81
CA SER A 201 -8.34 -37.03 -17.87
C SER A 201 -7.85 -35.74 -18.51
N LEU A 202 -6.53 -35.59 -18.61
CA LEU A 202 -5.88 -34.48 -19.33
C LEU A 202 -5.66 -34.81 -20.81
N ASP A 203 -5.96 -36.03 -21.24
CA ASP A 203 -5.79 -36.46 -22.63
C ASP A 203 -7.01 -36.11 -23.48
N TYR A 204 -8.19 -36.06 -22.87
CA TYR A 204 -9.47 -35.87 -23.53
C TYR A 204 -10.23 -34.64 -23.09
N GLY A 205 -11.08 -34.12 -24.00
CA GLY A 205 -12.16 -33.21 -23.69
C GLY A 205 -13.50 -33.91 -23.64
N ILE A 206 -14.52 -33.23 -23.20
CA ILE A 206 -15.92 -33.69 -23.17
C ILE A 206 -16.80 -32.74 -23.98
N TYR A 207 -17.82 -33.26 -24.64
CA TYR A 207 -18.89 -32.43 -25.18
C TYR A 207 -20.25 -32.88 -24.67
N THR A 208 -21.14 -31.91 -24.53
CA THR A 208 -22.56 -32.12 -24.24
C THR A 208 -23.41 -31.41 -25.29
N ILE A 209 -24.60 -31.90 -25.52
CA ILE A 209 -25.56 -31.31 -26.45
C ILE A 209 -26.80 -30.96 -25.63
N ALA A 210 -27.29 -29.75 -25.76
CA ALA A 210 -28.48 -29.26 -25.05
C ALA A 210 -29.72 -30.07 -25.43
N PRO A 211 -30.63 -30.29 -24.49
CA PRO A 211 -31.91 -30.97 -24.81
C PRO A 211 -32.66 -30.23 -25.91
N GLY A 212 -33.15 -30.98 -26.89
CA GLY A 212 -33.91 -30.46 -28.02
C GLY A 212 -33.11 -29.73 -29.11
N ALA A 213 -31.75 -29.72 -29.01
CA ALA A 213 -30.90 -29.13 -30.03
C ALA A 213 -30.84 -30.01 -31.32
N ASP A 214 -30.66 -29.35 -32.48
CA ASP A 214 -30.46 -30.03 -33.75
C ASP A 214 -29.19 -30.88 -33.74
N GLN A 215 -29.33 -32.17 -33.74
CA GLN A 215 -28.25 -33.15 -33.67
C GLN A 215 -27.30 -33.07 -34.87
N ALA A 216 -27.81 -32.74 -36.09
CA ALA A 216 -26.99 -32.67 -37.29
C ALA A 216 -26.09 -31.40 -37.23
N ALA A 217 -26.68 -30.26 -36.90
CA ALA A 217 -25.93 -29.00 -36.70
C ALA A 217 -24.90 -29.14 -35.58
N CYS A 218 -25.26 -29.77 -34.45
CA CYS A 218 -24.36 -30.03 -33.35
C CYS A 218 -23.16 -30.89 -33.71
N LYS A 219 -23.39 -31.99 -34.45
CA LYS A 219 -22.32 -32.89 -34.93
C LYS A 219 -21.37 -32.15 -35.88
N GLU A 220 -21.92 -31.36 -36.79
CA GLU A 220 -21.11 -30.57 -37.72
C GLU A 220 -20.25 -29.54 -36.98
N PHE A 221 -20.81 -28.85 -35.99
CA PHE A 221 -20.05 -27.92 -35.15
C PHE A 221 -18.88 -28.63 -34.44
N ILE A 222 -19.15 -29.76 -33.79
CA ILE A 222 -18.14 -30.56 -33.09
C ILE A 222 -17.04 -30.99 -34.07
N ARG A 223 -17.40 -31.49 -35.25
CA ARG A 223 -16.46 -31.93 -36.28
C ARG A 223 -15.50 -30.81 -36.68
N ARG A 224 -16.04 -29.61 -36.96
CA ARG A 224 -15.23 -28.43 -37.35
C ARG A 224 -14.31 -27.94 -36.24
N VAL A 225 -14.84 -27.85 -35.03
CA VAL A 225 -14.12 -27.19 -33.89
C VAL A 225 -13.22 -28.19 -33.15
N SER A 226 -13.31 -29.51 -33.41
CA SER A 226 -12.48 -30.51 -32.72
C SER A 226 -11.00 -30.19 -32.57
N PRO A 227 -10.28 -29.57 -33.53
CA PRO A 227 -8.86 -29.29 -33.41
C PRO A 227 -8.50 -28.27 -32.31
N VAL A 228 -9.50 -27.52 -31.78
CA VAL A 228 -9.25 -26.56 -30.70
C VAL A 228 -8.76 -27.20 -29.39
N LEU A 229 -8.97 -28.52 -29.24
CA LEU A 229 -8.59 -29.25 -28.03
C LEU A 229 -7.11 -29.06 -27.67
N THR A 230 -6.21 -29.08 -28.66
CA THR A 230 -4.79 -28.82 -28.43
C THR A 230 -4.55 -27.43 -27.83
N LYS A 231 -5.28 -26.40 -28.32
CA LYS A 231 -5.18 -25.05 -27.74
C LYS A 231 -5.75 -24.98 -26.33
N MET A 232 -6.88 -25.67 -26.09
CA MET A 232 -7.48 -25.72 -24.74
C MET A 232 -6.56 -26.44 -23.74
N LYS A 233 -5.90 -27.53 -24.14
CA LYS A 233 -4.85 -28.19 -23.34
C LYS A 233 -3.73 -27.22 -22.98
N ASN A 234 -3.21 -26.52 -23.98
CA ASN A 234 -2.12 -25.56 -23.77
C ASN A 234 -2.52 -24.41 -22.82
N ILE A 235 -3.76 -23.93 -22.89
CA ILE A 235 -4.25 -22.89 -21.98
C ILE A 235 -4.28 -23.40 -20.53
N VAL A 236 -4.83 -24.60 -20.29
CA VAL A 236 -4.92 -25.15 -18.93
C VAL A 236 -3.53 -25.45 -18.38
N LEU A 237 -2.71 -26.19 -19.13
CA LEU A 237 -1.39 -26.63 -18.66
C LEU A 237 -0.39 -25.47 -18.54
N GLY A 238 -0.43 -24.50 -19.48
CA GLY A 238 0.40 -23.31 -19.44
C GLY A 238 0.07 -22.35 -18.31
N SER A 239 -1.12 -22.42 -17.73
CA SER A 239 -1.56 -21.51 -16.66
C SER A 239 -0.73 -21.61 -15.38
N LYS A 240 -0.03 -22.72 -15.16
CA LYS A 240 0.86 -22.91 -14.01
C LYS A 240 2.21 -22.21 -14.17
N SER A 241 2.82 -22.31 -15.34
CA SER A 241 4.20 -21.86 -15.60
C SER A 241 4.29 -20.40 -16.07
N GLY A 242 3.21 -19.61 -15.90
CA GLY A 242 3.18 -18.24 -16.43
C GLY A 242 3.26 -18.20 -17.95
N TYR A 243 2.78 -19.29 -18.61
CA TYR A 243 2.73 -19.47 -20.07
C TYR A 243 4.09 -19.55 -20.78
N GLY A 244 5.18 -19.63 -20.04
CA GLY A 244 6.46 -20.06 -20.59
C GLY A 244 6.45 -21.59 -20.72
N PHE A 245 6.43 -22.11 -21.92
CA PHE A 245 6.60 -23.56 -22.18
C PHE A 245 8.04 -23.99 -21.85
N ALA A 246 8.33 -24.13 -20.55
CA ALA A 246 9.46 -24.97 -20.18
C ALA A 246 9.10 -26.41 -20.60
N LYS A 247 10.07 -27.18 -21.07
CA LYS A 247 9.96 -28.61 -21.30
C LYS A 247 9.74 -29.35 -19.97
N GLU A 248 8.64 -29.05 -19.27
CA GLU A 248 8.27 -29.80 -18.08
C GLU A 248 7.74 -31.17 -18.54
N ASP A 249 8.14 -32.20 -17.82
CA ASP A 249 7.64 -33.53 -18.02
C ASP A 249 6.10 -33.57 -17.87
N PHE A 250 5.38 -33.93 -18.90
CA PHE A 250 3.92 -33.97 -18.91
C PHE A 250 3.35 -34.86 -17.79
N GLY A 251 4.05 -35.92 -17.41
CA GLY A 251 3.69 -36.76 -16.27
C GLY A 251 3.68 -36.00 -14.94
N LYS A 252 4.69 -35.15 -14.76
CA LYS A 252 4.80 -34.32 -13.57
C LYS A 252 3.70 -33.22 -13.53
N LEU A 253 3.44 -32.57 -14.66
CA LEU A 253 2.34 -31.60 -14.80
C LEU A 253 0.98 -32.24 -14.53
N LYS A 254 0.77 -33.45 -15.05
CA LYS A 254 -0.45 -34.24 -14.83
C LYS A 254 -0.68 -34.56 -13.36
N ALA A 255 0.34 -35.05 -12.67
CA ALA A 255 0.26 -35.34 -11.24
C ALA A 255 -0.06 -34.05 -10.46
N GLU A 256 0.59 -32.96 -10.78
CA GLU A 256 0.37 -31.70 -10.09
C GLU A 256 -1.02 -31.12 -10.30
N TYR A 257 -1.54 -31.20 -11.53
CA TYR A 257 -2.92 -30.81 -11.82
C TYR A 257 -3.94 -31.63 -10.99
N LEU A 258 -3.72 -32.92 -10.89
CA LEU A 258 -4.63 -33.83 -10.17
C LEU A 258 -4.63 -33.59 -8.65
N TYR A 259 -3.46 -33.26 -8.07
CA TYR A 259 -3.32 -33.12 -6.63
C TYR A 259 -3.48 -31.69 -6.10
N LYS A 260 -3.11 -30.68 -6.89
CA LYS A 260 -3.09 -29.27 -6.44
C LYS A 260 -4.03 -28.36 -7.21
N GLY A 261 -4.48 -28.80 -8.40
CA GLY A 261 -5.19 -27.96 -9.36
C GLY A 261 -4.28 -26.91 -10.00
N PHE A 262 -4.76 -26.27 -11.05
CA PHE A 262 -4.09 -25.18 -11.75
C PHE A 262 -4.91 -23.89 -11.69
N PRO A 263 -4.31 -22.71 -11.96
CA PRO A 263 -5.03 -21.45 -12.03
C PRO A 263 -6.22 -21.48 -12.97
N ILE A 264 -6.06 -21.98 -14.19
CA ILE A 264 -7.18 -22.23 -15.10
C ILE A 264 -7.67 -23.65 -14.86
N ARG A 265 -8.89 -23.73 -14.32
CA ARG A 265 -9.55 -25.00 -13.99
C ARG A 265 -10.08 -25.72 -15.22
N SER A 266 -10.69 -24.97 -16.11
CA SER A 266 -11.33 -25.47 -17.31
C SER A 266 -11.36 -24.43 -18.41
N VAL A 267 -11.41 -24.91 -19.66
CA VAL A 267 -11.64 -24.10 -20.86
C VAL A 267 -12.81 -24.73 -21.60
N PHE A 268 -13.70 -23.91 -22.12
CA PHE A 268 -14.92 -24.39 -22.75
C PHE A 268 -15.33 -23.52 -23.95
N ILE A 269 -16.13 -24.09 -24.84
CA ILE A 269 -16.81 -23.42 -25.94
C ILE A 269 -18.27 -23.82 -25.91
N GLY A 270 -19.17 -22.85 -25.90
CA GLY A 270 -20.60 -23.06 -26.07
C GLY A 270 -21.01 -22.57 -27.45
N SER A 271 -21.63 -23.42 -28.27
CA SER A 271 -22.13 -23.00 -29.58
C SER A 271 -23.52 -22.36 -29.48
N ASP A 272 -23.89 -21.62 -30.50
CA ASP A 272 -25.26 -21.16 -30.75
C ASP A 272 -26.23 -22.31 -31.02
N THR A 273 -25.73 -23.44 -31.55
CA THR A 273 -26.49 -24.66 -31.79
C THR A 273 -26.79 -25.48 -30.53
N GLY A 274 -26.18 -25.14 -29.38
CA GLY A 274 -26.41 -25.81 -28.09
C GLY A 274 -25.36 -26.86 -27.72
N VAL A 275 -24.19 -26.88 -28.39
CA VAL A 275 -23.07 -27.73 -28.00
C VAL A 275 -22.25 -27.02 -26.91
N LYS A 276 -21.82 -27.74 -25.88
CA LYS A 276 -20.76 -27.32 -24.97
C LYS A 276 -19.57 -28.25 -25.11
N LEU A 277 -18.42 -27.72 -25.49
CA LEU A 277 -17.13 -28.38 -25.42
C LEU A 277 -16.43 -27.95 -24.15
N LEU A 278 -15.80 -28.88 -23.42
CA LEU A 278 -15.12 -28.63 -22.17
C LEU A 278 -13.81 -29.42 -22.09
N TYR A 279 -12.76 -28.80 -21.64
CA TYR A 279 -11.49 -29.42 -21.29
C TYR A 279 -11.04 -28.99 -19.90
N PRO A 280 -10.48 -29.86 -19.07
CA PRO A 280 -10.25 -31.29 -19.28
C PRO A 280 -11.52 -32.12 -19.07
N TRP A 281 -11.47 -33.37 -19.55
CA TRP A 281 -12.53 -34.34 -19.30
C TRP A 281 -12.64 -34.66 -17.80
N ARG A 282 -13.88 -34.69 -17.30
CA ARG A 282 -14.20 -35.09 -15.92
C ARG A 282 -15.40 -36.01 -15.90
N GLY A 283 -15.31 -37.10 -15.11
CA GLY A 283 -16.43 -38.02 -14.90
C GLY A 283 -17.61 -37.36 -14.20
N ASN A 284 -18.81 -37.90 -14.42
CA ASN A 284 -20.07 -37.43 -13.83
C ASN A 284 -20.41 -35.97 -14.15
N TYR A 285 -20.12 -35.54 -15.37
CA TYR A 285 -20.54 -34.23 -15.84
C TYR A 285 -22.05 -34.17 -16.06
N SER A 286 -22.72 -33.09 -15.64
CA SER A 286 -24.17 -32.92 -15.80
C SER A 286 -24.57 -32.97 -17.28
N ARG A 287 -25.64 -33.72 -17.59
CA ARG A 287 -26.05 -34.01 -18.98
C ARG A 287 -26.96 -32.95 -19.58
N ASP A 288 -27.73 -32.25 -18.71
CA ASP A 288 -28.82 -31.38 -19.16
C ASP A 288 -28.42 -29.88 -19.11
N ILE A 289 -27.22 -29.57 -19.58
CA ILE A 289 -26.72 -28.18 -19.58
C ILE A 289 -26.84 -27.58 -20.99
N ASP A 290 -27.72 -26.59 -21.11
CA ASP A 290 -27.73 -25.70 -22.28
C ASP A 290 -26.71 -24.55 -22.02
N PRO A 291 -25.61 -24.47 -22.79
CA PRO A 291 -24.60 -23.42 -22.61
C PRO A 291 -25.19 -22.01 -22.80
N ARG A 292 -26.20 -21.87 -23.68
CA ARG A 292 -26.82 -20.58 -24.02
C ARG A 292 -27.58 -19.95 -22.85
N GLN A 293 -27.98 -20.75 -21.85
CA GLN A 293 -28.68 -20.31 -20.65
C GLN A 293 -27.72 -19.85 -19.53
N ARG A 294 -26.42 -20.16 -19.65
CA ARG A 294 -25.43 -19.89 -18.60
C ARG A 294 -25.02 -18.42 -18.54
N ALA A 295 -24.77 -17.94 -17.33
CA ALA A 295 -24.39 -16.55 -17.10
C ALA A 295 -23.15 -16.11 -17.90
N TRP A 296 -22.11 -16.95 -17.96
CA TRP A 296 -20.90 -16.67 -18.73
C TRP A 296 -21.17 -16.51 -20.24
N TYR A 297 -22.13 -17.24 -20.78
CA TYR A 297 -22.53 -17.13 -22.20
C TYR A 297 -23.29 -15.84 -22.45
N LYS A 298 -24.28 -15.53 -21.60
CA LYS A 298 -25.09 -14.29 -21.70
C LYS A 298 -24.24 -13.04 -21.49
N ASN A 299 -23.28 -13.07 -20.57
CA ASN A 299 -22.38 -11.96 -20.33
C ASN A 299 -21.49 -11.65 -21.54
N ALA A 300 -20.99 -12.67 -22.24
CA ALA A 300 -20.18 -12.48 -23.44
C ALA A 300 -20.92 -11.76 -24.58
N LEU A 301 -22.25 -11.87 -24.62
CA LEU A 301 -23.07 -11.21 -25.64
C LEU A 301 -23.21 -9.69 -25.44
N GLN A 302 -22.82 -9.18 -24.26
CA GLN A 302 -22.98 -7.76 -23.91
C GLN A 302 -21.84 -6.89 -24.42
N LYS A 303 -20.68 -7.48 -24.77
CA LYS A 303 -19.47 -6.75 -25.15
C LYS A 303 -18.69 -7.51 -26.24
N ILE A 304 -18.17 -6.77 -27.21
CA ILE A 304 -17.20 -7.33 -28.15
C ILE A 304 -15.84 -7.37 -27.45
N GLY A 305 -15.38 -8.59 -27.12
CA GLY A 305 -14.12 -8.81 -26.41
C GLY A 305 -14.28 -9.68 -25.15
N PRO A 306 -13.18 -9.95 -24.43
CA PRO A 306 -13.22 -10.73 -23.22
C PRO A 306 -13.98 -10.01 -22.10
N VAL A 307 -14.83 -10.76 -21.38
CA VAL A 307 -15.63 -10.27 -20.25
C VAL A 307 -15.42 -11.18 -19.05
N TRP A 308 -15.05 -10.59 -17.92
CA TRP A 308 -15.01 -11.30 -16.64
C TRP A 308 -16.39 -11.30 -15.99
N GLY A 309 -16.85 -12.49 -15.59
CA GLY A 309 -18.12 -12.66 -14.90
C GLY A 309 -17.99 -12.62 -13.38
N LYS A 310 -19.14 -12.63 -12.71
CA LYS A 310 -19.16 -12.80 -11.24
C LYS A 310 -18.66 -14.20 -10.86
N PRO A 311 -18.00 -14.37 -9.71
CA PRO A 311 -17.63 -15.66 -9.20
C PRO A 311 -18.86 -16.57 -9.05
N TYR A 312 -18.71 -17.82 -9.41
CA TYR A 312 -19.76 -18.82 -9.27
C TYR A 312 -19.19 -20.15 -8.80
N MET A 313 -20.07 -20.98 -8.25
CA MET A 313 -19.72 -22.37 -7.97
C MET A 313 -19.97 -23.19 -9.23
N ASP A 314 -18.92 -23.80 -9.75
CA ASP A 314 -19.10 -24.76 -10.84
C ASP A 314 -19.84 -25.99 -10.31
N LEU A 315 -20.99 -26.27 -10.91
CA LEU A 315 -21.90 -27.40 -10.54
C LEU A 315 -21.20 -28.76 -10.47
N ASP A 316 -20.15 -28.89 -11.25
CA ASP A 316 -19.40 -30.11 -11.39
C ASP A 316 -18.11 -30.14 -10.57
N SER A 317 -17.86 -29.12 -9.71
CA SER A 317 -16.63 -29.08 -8.98
C SER A 317 -16.80 -28.83 -7.47
N VAL A 318 -16.33 -29.78 -6.71
CA VAL A 318 -16.19 -29.71 -5.24
C VAL A 318 -15.04 -28.78 -4.84
N SER A 319 -14.30 -28.22 -5.79
CA SER A 319 -13.02 -27.54 -5.56
C SER A 319 -13.09 -26.00 -5.42
N GLY A 320 -14.29 -25.44 -5.18
CA GLY A 320 -14.45 -24.03 -4.82
C GLY A 320 -14.87 -23.09 -5.96
N LEU A 321 -14.84 -21.79 -5.69
CA LEU A 321 -15.29 -20.73 -6.59
C LEU A 321 -14.41 -20.59 -7.84
N SER A 322 -15.06 -20.25 -8.96
CA SER A 322 -14.41 -19.90 -10.22
C SER A 322 -14.87 -18.53 -10.68
N ILE A 323 -13.98 -17.78 -11.30
CA ILE A 323 -14.28 -16.54 -12.00
C ILE A 323 -14.23 -16.85 -13.49
N PRO A 324 -15.37 -16.76 -14.22
CA PRO A 324 -15.39 -17.01 -15.64
C PRO A 324 -14.84 -15.80 -16.40
N CYS A 325 -14.02 -16.08 -17.43
CA CYS A 325 -13.75 -15.13 -18.50
C CYS A 325 -14.32 -15.69 -19.79
N SER A 326 -15.07 -14.91 -20.54
CA SER A 326 -15.74 -15.36 -21.76
C SER A 326 -15.65 -14.34 -22.88
N ILE A 327 -15.67 -14.81 -24.13
CA ILE A 327 -15.55 -14.00 -25.34
C ILE A 327 -16.47 -14.57 -26.42
N PRO A 328 -17.22 -13.74 -27.17
CA PRO A 328 -18.02 -14.22 -28.28
C PRO A 328 -17.13 -14.72 -29.45
N ILE A 329 -17.61 -15.71 -30.16
CA ILE A 329 -16.99 -16.24 -31.38
C ILE A 329 -17.83 -15.81 -32.56
N PHE A 330 -17.24 -15.08 -33.47
CA PHE A 330 -17.82 -14.77 -34.79
C PHE A 330 -16.95 -15.44 -35.85
N ASP A 331 -17.57 -16.01 -36.89
CA ASP A 331 -16.82 -16.47 -38.05
C ASP A 331 -16.19 -15.29 -38.81
N LEU A 332 -15.39 -15.57 -39.83
CA LEU A 332 -14.75 -14.49 -40.60
C LEU A 332 -15.73 -13.72 -41.50
N HIS A 333 -16.98 -14.15 -41.59
CA HIS A 333 -18.07 -13.46 -42.26
C HIS A 333 -18.90 -12.59 -41.30
N GLY A 334 -18.57 -12.64 -39.99
CA GLY A 334 -19.26 -11.88 -38.95
C GLY A 334 -20.50 -12.57 -38.37
N HIS A 335 -20.77 -13.83 -38.69
CA HIS A 335 -21.88 -14.55 -38.09
C HIS A 335 -21.50 -15.04 -36.71
N PHE A 336 -22.39 -14.86 -35.73
CA PHE A 336 -22.21 -15.34 -34.38
C PHE A 336 -22.31 -16.86 -34.36
N CYS A 337 -21.30 -17.54 -33.78
CA CYS A 337 -21.21 -19.01 -33.74
C CYS A 337 -21.22 -19.56 -32.30
N GLY A 338 -21.05 -18.70 -31.30
CA GLY A 338 -21.01 -19.14 -29.91
C GLY A 338 -20.10 -18.30 -29.03
N VAL A 339 -19.70 -18.87 -27.91
CA VAL A 339 -18.86 -18.20 -26.88
C VAL A 339 -17.75 -19.16 -26.44
N ALA A 340 -16.52 -18.67 -26.44
CA ALA A 340 -15.41 -19.33 -25.76
C ALA A 340 -15.28 -18.80 -24.33
N GLY A 341 -14.89 -19.65 -23.39
CA GLY A 341 -14.72 -19.26 -22.02
C GLY A 341 -13.69 -20.12 -21.28
N LEU A 342 -13.27 -19.63 -20.14
CA LEU A 342 -12.43 -20.35 -19.19
C LEU A 342 -12.82 -20.01 -17.75
N ASP A 343 -12.49 -20.91 -16.84
CA ASP A 343 -12.73 -20.77 -15.42
C ASP A 343 -11.41 -20.59 -14.67
N LEU A 344 -11.22 -19.41 -14.09
CA LEU A 344 -10.11 -19.09 -13.21
C LEU A 344 -10.46 -19.51 -11.79
N SER A 345 -9.65 -20.40 -11.20
CA SER A 345 -9.82 -20.86 -9.81
C SER A 345 -9.47 -19.75 -8.83
N VAL A 346 -10.44 -19.34 -8.01
CA VAL A 346 -10.21 -18.36 -6.92
C VAL A 346 -9.16 -18.88 -5.93
N ASN A 347 -9.21 -20.18 -5.58
CA ASN A 347 -8.22 -20.76 -4.65
C ASN A 347 -6.80 -20.76 -5.23
N SER A 348 -6.65 -21.04 -6.52
CA SER A 348 -5.32 -21.01 -7.17
C SER A 348 -4.80 -19.58 -7.31
N LEU A 349 -5.68 -18.63 -7.61
CA LEU A 349 -5.35 -17.20 -7.60
C LEU A 349 -4.86 -16.77 -6.22
N THR A 350 -5.57 -17.23 -5.18
CA THR A 350 -5.18 -17.01 -3.78
C THR A 350 -3.79 -17.53 -3.48
N ASN A 351 -3.57 -18.80 -3.78
CA ASN A 351 -2.34 -19.48 -3.39
C ASN A 351 -1.14 -19.05 -4.22
N SER A 352 -1.32 -18.78 -5.51
CA SER A 352 -0.21 -18.43 -6.39
C SER A 352 0.19 -16.96 -6.34
N ILE A 353 -0.77 -16.06 -6.14
CA ILE A 353 -0.57 -14.63 -6.27
C ILE A 353 -0.55 -13.92 -4.91
N LEU A 354 -1.48 -14.30 -4.02
CA LEU A 354 -1.63 -13.62 -2.74
C LEU A 354 -0.73 -14.19 -1.63
N THR A 355 -0.21 -15.41 -1.79
CA THR A 355 0.71 -16.03 -0.84
C THR A 355 2.18 -15.95 -1.25
N LYS A 356 2.48 -15.77 -2.54
CA LYS A 356 3.83 -15.59 -3.10
C LYS A 356 4.49 -14.26 -2.71
N GLY A 357 4.53 -13.93 -1.51
CA GLY A 357 5.35 -12.89 -0.93
C GLY A 357 5.30 -13.15 0.54
N ASN A 358 6.47 -13.27 1.16
CA ASN A 358 6.61 -13.41 2.59
C ASN A 358 5.57 -12.52 3.28
N VAL A 359 4.44 -13.11 3.67
CA VAL A 359 3.35 -12.39 4.33
C VAL A 359 3.88 -12.18 5.73
N GLY A 360 4.46 -11.00 5.96
CA GLY A 360 4.82 -10.62 7.31
C GLY A 360 3.59 -10.75 8.21
N ASP A 361 3.78 -11.11 9.44
CA ASP A 361 2.73 -11.25 10.47
C ASP A 361 1.93 -9.95 10.73
N TYR A 362 2.29 -8.86 10.01
CA TYR A 362 1.57 -7.59 10.01
C TYR A 362 0.30 -7.60 9.14
N VAL A 363 0.17 -8.49 8.16
CA VAL A 363 -1.02 -8.54 7.30
C VAL A 363 -2.18 -9.23 8.03
N ILE A 364 -3.31 -8.52 8.16
CA ILE A 364 -4.54 -9.03 8.76
C ILE A 364 -5.40 -9.72 7.70
N GLU A 365 -5.53 -9.08 6.52
CA GLU A 365 -6.41 -9.54 5.46
C GLU A 365 -5.91 -9.04 4.10
N LYS A 366 -6.03 -9.89 3.07
CA LYS A 366 -5.95 -9.53 1.67
C LYS A 366 -7.28 -9.88 1.02
N ALA A 367 -7.81 -8.98 0.22
CA ALA A 367 -9.11 -9.19 -0.43
C ALA A 367 -9.11 -8.62 -1.84
N VAL A 368 -10.02 -9.14 -2.67
CA VAL A 368 -10.45 -8.50 -3.92
C VAL A 368 -11.91 -8.18 -3.77
N ILE A 369 -12.28 -6.94 -4.06
CA ILE A 369 -13.66 -6.45 -3.98
C ILE A 369 -14.08 -5.86 -5.32
N ASN A 370 -15.35 -6.05 -5.69
CA ASN A 370 -15.91 -5.43 -6.90
C ASN A 370 -16.31 -3.96 -6.65
N LEU A 371 -16.82 -3.30 -7.69
CA LEU A 371 -17.23 -1.89 -7.63
C LEU A 371 -18.47 -1.65 -6.74
N GLU A 372 -19.20 -2.70 -6.39
CA GLU A 372 -20.32 -2.69 -5.44
C GLU A 372 -19.83 -2.88 -3.99
N GLY A 373 -18.55 -3.22 -3.81
CA GLY A 373 -17.93 -3.48 -2.51
C GLY A 373 -18.18 -4.90 -1.98
N GLU A 374 -18.60 -5.80 -2.84
CA GLU A 374 -18.74 -7.22 -2.54
C GLU A 374 -17.35 -7.88 -2.55
N THR A 375 -17.11 -8.77 -1.60
CA THR A 375 -15.84 -9.50 -1.50
C THR A 375 -15.84 -10.67 -2.48
N ILE A 376 -15.08 -10.52 -3.54
CA ILE A 376 -14.86 -11.60 -4.51
C ILE A 376 -13.93 -12.66 -3.94
N PHE A 377 -12.94 -12.22 -3.16
CA PHE A 377 -11.97 -13.05 -2.49
C PHE A 377 -11.48 -12.39 -1.20
N SER A 378 -11.20 -13.19 -0.15
CA SER A 378 -10.53 -12.73 1.08
C SER A 378 -9.74 -13.87 1.74
N THR A 379 -8.54 -13.56 2.23
CA THR A 379 -7.72 -14.51 3.01
C THR A 379 -8.31 -14.80 4.39
N LYS A 380 -9.25 -13.98 4.87
CA LYS A 380 -9.87 -14.10 6.19
C LYS A 380 -11.23 -14.77 6.17
N SER A 381 -11.84 -14.92 5.01
CA SER A 381 -13.19 -15.45 4.90
C SER A 381 -13.19 -16.96 5.10
N GLU A 382 -13.92 -17.44 6.09
CA GLU A 382 -14.22 -18.87 6.26
C GLU A 382 -14.97 -19.47 5.06
N TYR A 383 -15.64 -18.63 4.25
CA TYR A 383 -16.34 -19.05 3.04
C TYR A 383 -15.43 -19.66 2.00
N PHE A 384 -14.16 -19.20 1.93
CA PHE A 384 -13.19 -19.71 0.95
C PHE A 384 -12.39 -20.92 1.47
N ASN A 385 -12.44 -21.17 2.79
CA ASN A 385 -11.67 -22.22 3.46
C ASN A 385 -12.50 -23.44 3.88
N LYS A 386 -13.85 -23.35 3.88
CA LYS A 386 -14.69 -24.49 4.20
C LYS A 386 -14.80 -25.42 2.99
N THR A 387 -14.56 -26.69 3.22
CA THR A 387 -14.95 -27.78 2.33
C THR A 387 -16.45 -27.63 2.01
N PHE A 388 -16.72 -27.25 0.79
CA PHE A 388 -18.05 -27.01 0.30
C PHE A 388 -18.85 -28.32 0.25
N ASP A 389 -20.09 -28.30 0.71
CA ASP A 389 -21.05 -29.38 0.61
C ASP A 389 -21.89 -29.17 -0.66
N PRO A 390 -21.64 -29.96 -1.76
CA PRO A 390 -22.31 -29.75 -3.03
C PRO A 390 -23.84 -29.97 -2.96
N ASP A 391 -24.34 -30.73 -1.98
CA ASP A 391 -25.74 -31.08 -1.86
C ASP A 391 -26.62 -29.92 -1.32
N LYS A 392 -25.99 -28.87 -0.82
CA LYS A 392 -26.69 -27.70 -0.27
C LYS A 392 -26.88 -26.53 -1.23
N PHE A 393 -26.28 -26.55 -2.41
CA PHE A 393 -26.37 -25.47 -3.38
C PHE A 393 -27.08 -25.89 -4.64
N HIS A 394 -28.29 -25.40 -4.85
CA HIS A 394 -29.03 -25.53 -6.09
C HIS A 394 -28.35 -24.71 -7.22
N GLN A 395 -28.54 -25.20 -8.45
CA GLN A 395 -28.12 -24.55 -9.68
C GLN A 395 -28.54 -23.08 -9.70
N ASP A 396 -27.63 -22.18 -10.06
CA ASP A 396 -27.88 -20.74 -10.24
C ASP A 396 -28.35 -19.96 -8.99
N ALA A 397 -28.19 -20.50 -7.78
CA ALA A 397 -28.32 -19.66 -6.60
C ALA A 397 -27.29 -18.54 -6.72
N ASP A 398 -27.77 -17.30 -6.81
CA ASP A 398 -26.95 -16.10 -6.71
C ASP A 398 -26.06 -16.24 -5.48
N PHE A 399 -24.79 -16.58 -5.69
CA PHE A 399 -23.82 -16.62 -4.63
C PHE A 399 -23.72 -15.17 -4.13
N LYS A 400 -24.40 -14.86 -3.03
CA LYS A 400 -24.29 -13.55 -2.40
C LYS A 400 -22.90 -13.44 -1.80
N THR A 401 -22.01 -12.87 -2.56
CA THR A 401 -20.70 -12.51 -2.09
C THR A 401 -20.83 -11.55 -0.90
N PRO A 402 -20.26 -11.88 0.27
CA PRO A 402 -20.42 -11.02 1.44
C PRO A 402 -19.78 -9.65 1.15
N LEU A 403 -20.44 -8.59 1.58
CA LEU A 403 -19.84 -7.25 1.55
C LEU A 403 -18.55 -7.24 2.37
N PHE A 404 -17.55 -6.51 1.90
CA PHE A 404 -16.29 -6.35 2.62
C PHE A 404 -16.57 -5.85 4.04
N GLN A 405 -16.05 -6.55 5.03
CA GLN A 405 -16.52 -6.50 6.43
C GLN A 405 -16.54 -5.11 7.06
N THR A 406 -15.66 -4.21 6.63
CA THR A 406 -15.58 -2.86 7.20
C THR A 406 -16.22 -1.84 6.28
N ARG A 407 -17.43 -1.42 6.62
CA ARG A 407 -18.20 -0.41 5.86
C ARG A 407 -17.39 0.87 5.61
N GLU A 408 -16.61 1.31 6.59
CA GLU A 408 -15.80 2.50 6.49
C GLU A 408 -14.70 2.35 5.44
N ILE A 409 -13.93 1.24 5.47
CA ILE A 409 -12.88 0.95 4.48
C ILE A 409 -13.48 0.86 3.09
N ARG A 410 -14.56 0.08 2.95
CA ARG A 410 -15.28 -0.07 1.69
C ARG A 410 -15.74 1.27 1.12
N ASN A 411 -16.41 2.08 1.92
CA ASN A 411 -16.91 3.39 1.47
C ASN A 411 -15.77 4.33 1.09
N ARG A 412 -14.64 4.26 1.79
CA ARG A 412 -13.48 5.09 1.49
C ARG A 412 -12.79 4.69 0.18
N ILE A 413 -12.69 3.39 -0.10
CA ILE A 413 -12.17 2.89 -1.38
C ILE A 413 -13.13 3.26 -2.52
N LEU A 414 -14.44 3.02 -2.35
CA LEU A 414 -15.44 3.25 -3.39
C LEU A 414 -15.73 4.74 -3.67
N LYS A 415 -15.49 5.64 -2.72
CA LYS A 415 -15.59 7.09 -2.96
C LYS A 415 -14.59 7.60 -4.01
N GLN A 416 -13.47 6.91 -4.17
CA GLN A 416 -12.44 7.25 -5.16
C GLN A 416 -12.70 6.60 -6.54
N LYS A 417 -13.95 6.20 -6.79
CA LYS A 417 -14.42 5.53 -8.01
C LYS A 417 -14.11 6.28 -9.31
N THR A 418 -13.95 7.61 -9.23
CA THR A 418 -13.64 8.47 -10.38
C THR A 418 -12.18 8.43 -10.79
N ASP A 419 -11.26 8.12 -9.88
CA ASP A 419 -9.81 8.26 -10.14
C ASP A 419 -9.10 6.91 -10.34
N LYS A 420 -9.78 5.78 -10.13
CA LYS A 420 -9.27 4.40 -10.35
C LYS A 420 -7.84 4.20 -9.83
N GLU A 421 -7.53 4.78 -8.68
CA GLU A 421 -6.16 4.92 -8.22
C GLU A 421 -5.79 3.91 -7.12
N TYR A 422 -4.50 3.86 -6.88
CA TYR A 422 -3.88 3.23 -5.71
C TYR A 422 -4.01 4.16 -4.51
N GLY A 423 -4.15 3.60 -3.33
CA GLY A 423 -4.18 4.41 -2.12
C GLY A 423 -3.75 3.67 -0.87
N VAL A 424 -3.35 4.44 0.12
CA VAL A 424 -3.05 3.94 1.46
C VAL A 424 -3.58 4.91 2.51
N PHE A 425 -4.23 4.38 3.54
CA PHE A 425 -4.74 5.18 4.65
C PHE A 425 -4.76 4.37 5.95
N SER A 426 -4.77 5.05 7.07
CA SER A 426 -4.98 4.43 8.37
C SER A 426 -6.37 4.72 8.91
N THR A 427 -6.93 3.76 9.65
CA THR A 427 -8.18 3.92 10.40
C THR A 427 -8.12 3.10 11.68
N THR A 428 -9.15 3.20 12.53
CA THR A 428 -9.24 2.44 13.77
C THR A 428 -10.40 1.45 13.70
N GLN A 429 -10.12 0.17 13.91
CA GLN A 429 -11.14 -0.87 13.93
C GLN A 429 -11.10 -1.61 15.27
N LYS A 430 -12.23 -1.66 15.98
CA LYS A 430 -12.33 -2.32 17.32
C LYS A 430 -11.21 -1.86 18.28
N GLY A 431 -10.91 -0.56 18.30
CA GLY A 431 -9.89 0.04 19.17
C GLY A 431 -8.43 -0.20 18.72
N LYS A 432 -8.19 -0.90 17.63
CA LYS A 432 -6.85 -1.11 17.05
C LYS A 432 -6.65 -0.25 15.82
N LYS A 433 -5.51 0.40 15.71
CA LYS A 433 -5.10 1.13 14.53
C LYS A 433 -4.67 0.15 13.44
N ILE A 434 -5.26 0.29 12.27
CA ILE A 434 -4.95 -0.53 11.09
C ILE A 434 -4.58 0.37 9.92
N VAL A 435 -3.84 -0.20 8.97
CA VAL A 435 -3.53 0.43 7.69
C VAL A 435 -4.22 -0.36 6.59
N CYS A 436 -4.86 0.35 5.70
CA CYS A 436 -5.45 -0.20 4.50
C CYS A 436 -4.73 0.36 3.27
N SER A 437 -4.26 -0.52 2.40
CA SER A 437 -3.76 -0.18 1.07
C SER A 437 -4.63 -0.85 0.03
N TYR A 438 -4.87 -0.17 -1.08
CA TYR A 438 -5.70 -0.70 -2.16
C TYR A 438 -5.15 -0.26 -3.51
N ALA A 439 -5.47 -1.06 -4.53
CA ALA A 439 -5.09 -0.84 -5.91
C ALA A 439 -6.25 -1.27 -6.83
N TYR A 440 -6.53 -0.48 -7.86
CA TYR A 440 -7.49 -0.83 -8.88
C TYR A 440 -6.88 -1.82 -9.86
N LEU A 441 -7.58 -2.91 -10.14
CA LEU A 441 -7.26 -3.94 -11.13
C LEU A 441 -8.01 -3.59 -12.42
N GLU A 442 -7.32 -3.05 -13.40
CA GLU A 442 -7.94 -2.53 -14.63
C GLU A 442 -8.63 -3.62 -15.44
N ILE A 443 -8.00 -4.79 -15.53
CA ILE A 443 -8.51 -5.91 -16.34
C ILE A 443 -9.73 -6.57 -15.70
N LEU A 444 -9.76 -6.65 -14.38
CA LEU A 444 -10.87 -7.26 -13.63
C LEU A 444 -11.97 -6.27 -13.26
N GLU A 445 -11.73 -4.97 -13.40
CA GLU A 445 -12.61 -3.89 -12.91
C GLU A 445 -12.94 -4.03 -11.41
N MET A 446 -11.93 -4.33 -10.59
CA MET A 446 -12.04 -4.63 -9.16
C MET A 446 -10.95 -3.92 -8.36
N TYR A 447 -11.03 -3.94 -7.04
CA TYR A 447 -9.97 -3.46 -6.17
C TYR A 447 -9.28 -4.60 -5.44
N TYR A 448 -7.97 -4.63 -5.49
CA TYR A 448 -7.15 -5.42 -4.58
C TYR A 448 -6.90 -4.63 -3.31
N VAL A 449 -7.17 -5.21 -2.14
CA VAL A 449 -7.13 -4.55 -0.83
C VAL A 449 -6.27 -5.34 0.12
N VAL A 450 -5.39 -4.64 0.83
CA VAL A 450 -4.55 -5.20 1.90
C VAL A 450 -4.83 -4.44 3.19
N VAL A 451 -5.21 -5.16 4.24
CA VAL A 451 -5.38 -4.63 5.59
C VAL A 451 -4.25 -5.14 6.47
N ALA A 452 -3.58 -4.24 7.15
CA ALA A 452 -2.43 -4.53 8.01
C ALA A 452 -2.60 -3.97 9.43
N ASP A 453 -2.02 -4.65 10.41
CA ASP A 453 -1.88 -4.14 11.77
C ASP A 453 -0.80 -3.05 11.78
N TYR A 454 -1.17 -1.85 12.23
CA TYR A 454 -0.29 -0.69 12.19
C TYR A 454 1.00 -0.88 13.00
N GLU A 455 0.88 -1.39 14.22
CA GLU A 455 2.03 -1.54 15.12
C GLU A 455 3.00 -2.64 14.64
N LYS A 456 2.45 -3.73 14.12
CA LYS A 456 3.26 -4.81 13.54
C LYS A 456 3.96 -4.35 12.26
N LEU A 457 3.27 -3.57 11.43
CA LEU A 457 3.85 -3.01 10.20
C LEU A 457 5.02 -2.07 10.51
N LEU A 458 4.88 -1.17 11.50
CA LEU A 458 5.96 -0.29 11.94
C LEU A 458 7.17 -1.09 12.41
N ARG A 459 6.95 -2.12 13.24
CA ARG A 459 8.03 -3.01 13.71
C ARG A 459 8.71 -3.78 12.57
N HIS A 460 7.94 -4.20 11.57
CA HIS A 460 8.50 -4.88 10.41
C HIS A 460 9.40 -3.95 9.60
N VAL A 461 8.93 -2.74 9.29
CA VAL A 461 9.67 -1.77 8.50
C VAL A 461 10.90 -1.25 9.24
N SER A 462 10.83 -1.06 10.56
CA SER A 462 12.00 -0.66 11.35
C SER A 462 13.14 -1.69 11.30
N LYS A 463 12.83 -2.98 11.17
CA LYS A 463 13.83 -4.05 11.04
C LYS A 463 14.47 -4.13 9.63
N LEU A 464 13.80 -3.59 8.60
CA LEU A 464 14.34 -3.56 7.23
C LEU A 464 15.30 -2.38 7.01
N GLY A 465 15.26 -1.37 7.87
CA GLY A 465 16.11 -0.18 7.81
C GLY A 465 17.42 -0.32 8.59
N HIS A 466 17.65 -1.46 9.20
CA HIS A 466 18.91 -1.89 9.82
C HIS A 466 19.51 -3.03 9.01
#